data_6e540924a2ce7ceafb179077e9a94571
#
_entry.id   6e540924a2ce7ceafb179077e9a94571
#
_cell.length_a   1.000
_cell.length_b   1.000
_cell.length_c   1.000
_cell.angle_alpha   90.00
_cell.angle_beta   90.00
_cell.angle_gamma   90.00
#
_symmetry.space_group_name_H-M   'P 1'
#
loop_
_entity.id
_entity.type
_entity.pdbx_description
1 polymer ?
#
loop_
_entity_poly.entity_id
_entity_poly.type
_entity_poly.pdbx_seq_one_letter_code
_entity_poly.pdbx_strand_id
1 'polypeptide(L)'
;VSGFHRVRTGSRARALENTIATVQSPTVGDAPWSPAVDTNEGSAGIYVPSEQGVSDTGVLAEGPLSVAQWVTATVDLERLRRVRETGEMRNYTDWSAQPGAQSLGRPVEVVSLV
;
A
#
# COMPACT_ATOMS: atom_id res chain seq x y z
N VAL A 1 -14.03 -1.63 -12.89
CA VAL A 1 -13.78 -2.76 -11.95
C VAL A 1 -12.31 -3.15 -11.89
N SER A 2 -11.60 -3.40 -13.02
CA SER A 2 -10.18 -3.81 -13.00
C SER A 2 -9.26 -2.73 -12.41
N GLY A 3 -9.55 -1.46 -12.64
CA GLY A 3 -8.83 -0.33 -12.05
C GLY A 3 -8.88 -0.34 -10.53
N PHE A 4 -10.07 -0.54 -9.97
CA PHE A 4 -10.26 -0.70 -8.53
C PHE A 4 -9.37 -1.81 -7.95
N HIS A 5 -9.39 -3.01 -8.52
CA HIS A 5 -8.59 -4.13 -8.02
C HIS A 5 -7.09 -3.83 -8.05
N ARG A 6 -6.58 -3.17 -9.09
CA ARG A 6 -5.17 -2.76 -9.18
C ARG A 6 -4.79 -1.79 -8.05
N VAL A 7 -5.58 -0.75 -7.85
CA VAL A 7 -5.33 0.26 -6.82
C VAL A 7 -5.41 -0.36 -5.42
N ARG A 8 -6.45 -1.16 -5.16
CA ARG A 8 -6.62 -1.87 -3.90
C ARG A 8 -5.45 -2.81 -3.58
N THR A 9 -5.04 -3.62 -4.57
CA THR A 9 -3.89 -4.51 -4.42
C THR A 9 -2.60 -3.72 -4.16
N GLY A 10 -2.38 -2.64 -4.90
CA GLY A 10 -1.23 -1.76 -4.69
C GLY A 10 -1.21 -1.13 -3.30
N SER A 11 -2.35 -0.62 -2.83
CA SER A 11 -2.45 -0.03 -1.47
C SER A 11 -2.12 -1.05 -0.38
N ARG A 12 -2.64 -2.27 -0.48
CA ARG A 12 -2.37 -3.37 0.46
C ARG A 12 -0.91 -3.81 0.39
N ALA A 13 -0.35 -3.94 -0.82
CA ALA A 13 1.06 -4.29 -0.99
C ALA A 13 1.97 -3.25 -0.34
N ARG A 14 1.70 -1.95 -0.54
CA ARG A 14 2.47 -0.87 0.11
C ARG A 14 2.40 -0.92 1.63
N ALA A 15 1.22 -1.22 2.18
CA ALA A 15 1.06 -1.37 3.63
C ALA A 15 1.93 -2.53 4.16
N LEU A 16 1.91 -3.67 3.49
CA LEU A 16 2.66 -4.87 3.87
C LEU A 16 4.17 -4.66 3.70
N GLU A 17 4.63 -4.32 2.49
CA GLU A 17 6.05 -4.23 2.13
C GLU A 17 6.81 -3.18 2.95
N ASN A 18 6.15 -2.08 3.30
CA ASN A 18 6.78 -0.96 4.02
C ASN A 18 6.41 -0.92 5.50
N THR A 19 5.59 -1.85 5.99
CA THR A 19 5.11 -1.89 7.38
C THR A 19 4.51 -0.53 7.81
N ILE A 20 3.55 -0.03 7.00
CA ILE A 20 2.88 1.25 7.22
C ILE A 20 1.36 1.10 7.13
N ALA A 21 0.64 2.11 7.61
CA ALA A 21 -0.77 2.27 7.25
C ALA A 21 -0.88 2.97 5.88
N THR A 22 -1.78 2.50 5.04
CA THR A 22 -2.15 3.16 3.79
C THR A 22 -3.63 3.50 3.79
N VAL A 23 -3.96 4.65 3.24
CA VAL A 23 -5.34 5.11 3.09
C VAL A 23 -5.63 5.26 1.59
N GLN A 24 -6.71 4.65 1.15
CA GLN A 24 -7.21 4.73 -0.21
C GLN A 24 -8.51 5.52 -0.22
N SER A 25 -8.55 6.60 -0.99
CA SER A 25 -9.74 7.45 -1.14
C SER A 25 -9.97 7.77 -2.63
N PRO A 26 -10.56 6.85 -3.39
CA PRO A 26 -10.83 7.06 -4.80
C PRO A 26 -12.07 7.94 -5.01
N THR A 27 -12.15 8.54 -6.20
CA THR A 27 -13.41 9.10 -6.69
C THR A 27 -14.40 8.00 -7.07
N VAL A 28 -15.69 8.28 -6.95
CA VAL A 28 -16.78 7.38 -7.35
C VAL A 28 -17.88 8.16 -8.07
N GLY A 29 -18.58 7.51 -8.97
CA GLY A 29 -19.69 8.09 -9.73
C GLY A 29 -19.30 8.61 -11.10
N ASP A 30 -20.27 9.17 -11.80
CA ASP A 30 -20.13 9.62 -13.19
C ASP A 30 -19.65 11.07 -13.25
N ALA A 31 -18.72 11.32 -14.19
CA ALA A 31 -18.15 12.62 -14.49
C ALA A 31 -18.19 12.88 -16.01
N PRO A 32 -19.38 13.04 -16.63
CA PRO A 32 -19.55 13.10 -18.07
C PRO A 32 -18.83 14.28 -18.76
N TRP A 33 -18.41 15.28 -17.96
CA TRP A 33 -17.59 16.40 -18.43
C TRP A 33 -16.10 16.05 -18.62
N SER A 34 -15.66 14.85 -18.20
CA SER A 34 -14.27 14.41 -18.28
C SER A 34 -14.14 13.12 -19.08
N PRO A 35 -13.87 13.17 -20.39
CA PRO A 35 -13.82 11.97 -21.24
C PRO A 35 -12.79 10.91 -20.81
N ALA A 36 -11.77 11.31 -20.03
CA ALA A 36 -10.73 10.39 -19.57
C ALA A 36 -11.13 9.61 -18.30
N VAL A 37 -12.06 10.14 -17.51
CA VAL A 37 -12.51 9.58 -16.23
C VAL A 37 -14.03 9.77 -16.05
N ASP A 38 -14.77 9.50 -17.11
CA ASP A 38 -16.22 9.67 -17.17
C ASP A 38 -16.99 8.77 -16.21
N THR A 39 -16.46 7.59 -15.93
CA THR A 39 -17.00 6.65 -14.94
C THR A 39 -15.94 6.27 -13.92
N ASN A 40 -16.21 6.56 -12.65
CA ASN A 40 -15.29 6.30 -11.55
C ASN A 40 -15.82 5.19 -10.65
N GLU A 41 -15.06 4.12 -10.54
CA GLU A 41 -15.34 2.99 -9.67
C GLU A 41 -14.24 2.83 -8.62
N GLY A 42 -14.62 2.78 -7.36
CA GLY A 42 -13.67 2.64 -6.28
C GLY A 42 -14.32 2.30 -4.95
N SER A 43 -13.49 1.99 -3.99
CA SER A 43 -13.87 1.81 -2.59
C SER A 43 -12.83 2.48 -1.71
N ALA A 44 -13.27 3.24 -0.74
CA ALA A 44 -12.39 3.79 0.29
C ALA A 44 -11.91 2.66 1.21
N GLY A 45 -10.66 2.70 1.63
CA GLY A 45 -10.10 1.67 2.49
C GLY A 45 -8.92 2.16 3.33
N ILE A 46 -8.72 1.51 4.48
CA ILE A 46 -7.60 1.72 5.38
C ILE A 46 -6.94 0.37 5.61
N TYR A 47 -5.70 0.27 5.21
CA TYR A 47 -4.94 -0.97 5.23
C TYR A 47 -3.69 -0.83 6.08
N VAL A 48 -3.28 -1.93 6.69
CA VAL A 48 -2.08 -2.06 7.52
C VAL A 48 -1.36 -3.36 7.15
N PRO A 49 -0.16 -3.61 7.64
CA PRO A 49 0.47 -4.92 7.45
C PRO A 49 -0.40 -6.06 7.97
N SER A 50 -0.46 -7.16 7.21
CA SER A 50 -0.97 -8.43 7.71
C SER A 50 0.13 -9.04 8.58
N GLU A 51 0.07 -8.74 9.87
CA GLU A 51 1.10 -9.06 10.86
C GLU A 51 0.45 -9.33 12.22
N GLN A 52 1.00 -10.25 12.97
CA GLN A 52 0.48 -10.62 14.28
C GLN A 52 0.36 -9.41 15.22
N GLY A 53 -0.83 -9.23 15.77
CA GLY A 53 -1.15 -8.13 16.68
C GLY A 53 -1.40 -6.78 16.00
N VAL A 54 -1.39 -6.72 14.66
CA VAL A 54 -1.83 -5.56 13.88
C VAL A 54 -3.14 -5.87 13.18
N SER A 55 -3.14 -6.81 12.25
CA SER A 55 -4.34 -7.27 11.54
C SER A 55 -4.05 -8.61 10.85
N ASP A 56 -4.94 -9.57 10.96
CA ASP A 56 -4.79 -10.87 10.30
C ASP A 56 -4.94 -10.75 8.77
N THR A 57 -5.76 -9.82 8.30
CA THR A 57 -6.07 -9.65 6.88
C THR A 57 -5.38 -8.46 6.23
N GLY A 58 -4.80 -7.57 7.04
CA GLY A 58 -4.25 -6.29 6.57
C GLY A 58 -5.32 -5.25 6.23
N VAL A 59 -6.58 -5.48 6.56
CA VAL A 59 -7.70 -4.55 6.33
C VAL A 59 -8.26 -4.10 7.67
N LEU A 60 -8.16 -2.81 7.98
CA LEU A 60 -8.80 -2.23 9.16
C LEU A 60 -10.24 -1.80 8.85
N ALA A 61 -10.46 -1.19 7.69
CA ALA A 61 -11.78 -0.82 7.24
C ALA A 61 -11.80 -0.73 5.71
N GLU A 62 -12.92 -1.10 5.11
CA GLU A 62 -13.14 -0.98 3.67
C GLU A 62 -14.64 -0.74 3.42
N GLY A 63 -14.95 0.23 2.60
CA GLY A 63 -16.32 0.52 2.19
C GLY A 63 -16.77 -0.34 1.01
N PRO A 64 -18.07 -0.39 0.71
CA PRO A 64 -18.58 -1.01 -0.51
C PRO A 64 -18.08 -0.29 -1.77
N LEU A 65 -18.04 -1.04 -2.87
CA LEU A 65 -17.61 -0.55 -4.16
C LEU A 65 -18.57 0.51 -4.69
N SER A 66 -18.01 1.59 -5.21
CA SER A 66 -18.73 2.67 -5.91
C SER A 66 -19.81 3.39 -5.08
N VAL A 67 -19.62 3.42 -3.76
CA VAL A 67 -20.50 4.15 -2.84
C VAL A 67 -19.74 5.34 -2.24
N ALA A 68 -20.29 6.55 -2.41
CA ALA A 68 -19.77 7.75 -1.76
C ALA A 68 -20.05 7.70 -0.26
N GLN A 69 -18.98 7.59 0.55
CA GLN A 69 -19.11 7.45 2.00
C GLN A 69 -17.81 7.80 2.73
N TRP A 70 -17.92 7.99 4.02
CA TRP A 70 -16.79 8.03 4.93
C TRP A 70 -16.46 6.62 5.43
N VAL A 71 -15.17 6.28 5.41
CA VAL A 71 -14.63 5.05 6.01
C VAL A 71 -13.62 5.47 7.07
N THR A 72 -13.82 4.99 8.29
CA THR A 72 -13.00 5.36 9.44
C THR A 72 -12.46 4.14 10.15
N ALA A 73 -11.24 4.23 10.68
CA ALA A 73 -10.64 3.24 11.55
C ALA A 73 -9.65 3.91 12.51
N THR A 74 -9.34 3.23 13.60
CA THR A 74 -8.25 3.62 14.48
C THR A 74 -6.98 2.90 14.07
N VAL A 75 -5.90 3.64 13.87
CA VAL A 75 -4.57 3.10 13.53
C VAL A 75 -3.64 3.27 14.72
N ASP A 76 -3.13 2.18 15.27
CA ASP A 76 -2.10 2.21 16.32
C ASP A 76 -0.71 2.38 15.68
N LEU A 77 -0.24 3.63 15.60
CA LEU A 77 1.04 3.97 15.01
C LEU A 77 2.21 3.44 15.84
N GLU A 78 2.06 3.37 17.15
CA GLU A 78 3.11 2.82 18.03
C GLU A 78 3.26 1.31 17.81
N ARG A 79 2.14 0.61 17.60
CA ARG A 79 2.18 -0.80 17.22
C ARG A 79 2.86 -1.02 15.88
N LEU A 80 2.55 -0.21 14.88
CA LEU A 80 3.21 -0.27 13.56
C LEU A 80 4.72 -0.02 13.68
N ARG A 81 5.14 0.94 14.50
CA ARG A 81 6.57 1.20 14.77
C ARG A 81 7.27 -0.03 15.36
N ARG A 82 6.67 -0.64 16.38
CA ARG A 82 7.23 -1.86 17.01
C ARG A 82 7.32 -3.02 16.03
N VAL A 83 6.28 -3.26 15.25
CA VAL A 83 6.27 -4.33 14.25
C VAL A 83 7.34 -4.12 13.19
N ARG A 84 7.60 -2.90 12.77
CA ARG A 84 8.70 -2.58 11.84
C ARG A 84 10.08 -2.96 12.40
N GLU A 85 10.27 -2.81 13.71
CA GLU A 85 11.54 -3.10 14.38
C GLU A 85 11.69 -4.59 14.73
N THR A 86 10.62 -5.25 15.14
CA THR A 86 10.67 -6.58 15.78
C THR A 86 9.70 -7.60 15.20
N GLY A 87 8.90 -7.26 14.21
CA GLY A 87 7.92 -8.14 13.57
C GLY A 87 8.54 -9.20 12.66
N GLU A 88 7.67 -10.00 12.05
CA GLU A 88 8.08 -11.08 11.14
C GLU A 88 8.53 -10.54 9.78
N MET A 89 7.97 -9.40 9.34
CA MET A 89 8.36 -8.74 8.10
C MET A 89 9.63 -7.92 8.31
N ARG A 90 10.76 -8.48 7.91
CA ARG A 90 12.09 -7.93 8.19
C ARG A 90 12.73 -7.18 7.03
N ASN A 91 11.98 -6.86 5.99
CA ASN A 91 12.51 -6.21 4.78
C ASN A 91 13.28 -4.92 5.09
N TYR A 92 12.80 -4.14 6.04
CA TYR A 92 13.45 -2.89 6.44
C TYR A 92 14.75 -3.14 7.21
N THR A 93 14.73 -4.03 8.19
CA THR A 93 15.89 -4.31 9.06
C THR A 93 16.97 -5.11 8.36
N ASP A 94 16.58 -6.05 7.50
CA ASP A 94 17.49 -6.98 6.85
C ASP A 94 17.98 -6.48 5.49
N TRP A 95 17.55 -5.30 5.04
CA TRP A 95 17.94 -4.74 3.75
C TRP A 95 19.45 -4.66 3.56
N SER A 96 20.19 -4.22 4.57
CA SER A 96 21.65 -4.10 4.52
C SER A 96 22.38 -5.43 4.65
N ALA A 97 21.73 -6.47 5.15
CA ALA A 97 22.31 -7.79 5.36
C ALA A 97 22.10 -8.75 4.17
N GLN A 98 21.29 -8.35 3.18
CA GLN A 98 21.01 -9.20 2.02
C GLN A 98 22.25 -9.46 1.16
N PRO A 99 22.34 -10.62 0.48
CA PRO A 99 23.40 -10.87 -0.48
C PRO A 99 23.45 -9.78 -1.55
N GLY A 100 24.62 -9.21 -1.79
CA GLY A 100 24.80 -8.12 -2.77
C GLY A 100 24.52 -6.70 -2.25
N ALA A 101 24.15 -6.53 -0.97
CA ALA A 101 23.95 -5.19 -0.39
C ALA A 101 25.15 -4.25 -0.60
N GLN A 102 26.36 -4.78 -0.61
CA GLN A 102 27.60 -4.04 -0.88
C GLN A 102 27.64 -3.42 -2.29
N SER A 103 26.84 -3.93 -3.23
CA SER A 103 26.73 -3.41 -4.59
C SER A 103 25.78 -2.22 -4.70
N LEU A 104 24.91 -1.99 -3.72
CA LEU A 104 23.89 -0.93 -3.77
C LEU A 104 24.48 0.49 -3.74
N GLY A 105 25.68 0.65 -3.23
CA GLY A 105 26.41 1.92 -3.21
C GLY A 105 27.38 2.13 -4.37
N ARG A 106 27.47 1.21 -5.31
CA ARG A 106 28.38 1.34 -6.46
C ARG A 106 27.78 2.28 -7.50
N PRO A 107 28.60 3.10 -8.18
CA PRO A 107 28.14 3.89 -9.30
C PRO A 107 27.54 2.99 -10.39
N VAL A 108 26.45 3.41 -10.97
CA VAL A 108 25.86 2.71 -12.12
C VAL A 108 26.74 2.97 -13.34
N GLU A 109 27.26 1.93 -13.97
CA GLU A 109 27.95 2.04 -15.24
C GLU A 109 26.91 2.16 -16.35
N VAL A 110 26.93 3.25 -17.08
CA VAL A 110 26.06 3.45 -18.25
C VAL A 110 26.81 2.98 -19.48
N VAL A 111 26.40 1.85 -20.04
CA VAL A 111 26.93 1.30 -21.28
C VAL A 111 26.00 1.68 -22.43
N SER A 112 26.52 2.40 -23.44
CA SER A 112 25.79 2.67 -24.69
C SER A 112 25.88 1.44 -25.59
N LEU A 113 24.71 0.87 -25.90
CA LEU A 113 24.59 -0.22 -26.89
C LEU A 113 24.37 0.43 -28.27
N VAL A 114 25.47 0.73 -28.97
CA VAL A 114 25.44 1.21 -30.36
C VAL A 114 25.68 0.04 -31.28
#